data_f75b67cb7c5d95656b03da7bd50f1621
#
_entry.id   f75b67cb7c5d95656b03da7bd50f1621
#
_cell.length_a   1.000
_cell.length_b   1.000
_cell.length_c   1.000
_cell.angle_alpha   90.00
_cell.angle_beta   90.00
_cell.angle_gamma   90.00
#
_symmetry.space_group_name_H-M   'P 1'
#
loop_
_entity.id
_entity.type
_entity.pdbx_description
1 polymer ?
#
loop_
_entity_poly.entity_id
_entity_poly.type
_entity_poly.pdbx_seq_one_letter_code
_entity_poly.pdbx_strand_id
1 'polypeptide(L)'
;MIEYFLPLLLLCVIQSGTPGPNNIMLTASGKNFGYLKTVPHMAGVVIGFLSLLIVLSLGLISIFITYPLIQTILQIAGSIYLLYLSYRIYNSYSSENNSRSKPITFLESSLFQYVNPKGVMMAITTISIYTDFKSFEFINTFIEGMIFILIAFTISNVFAVLTWTSVGVFLNNFIKSERSIKTFNGFMAILLVLTVIWINYEFYGS
;
A
#
# COMPACT_ATOMS: atom_id res chain seq x y z
N MET A 1 -14.60 -17.28 18.03
CA MET A 1 -13.95 -17.20 16.70
C MET A 1 -14.47 -16.02 15.89
N ILE A 2 -15.80 -15.91 15.66
CA ILE A 2 -16.39 -14.78 14.90
C ILE A 2 -16.11 -13.45 15.60
N GLU A 3 -16.21 -13.38 16.92
CA GLU A 3 -15.97 -12.21 17.76
C GLU A 3 -14.52 -11.68 17.70
N TYR A 4 -13.59 -12.52 17.30
CA TYR A 4 -12.20 -12.14 17.06
C TYR A 4 -11.97 -11.77 15.58
N PHE A 5 -12.40 -12.65 14.67
CA PHE A 5 -12.08 -12.51 13.25
C PHE A 5 -12.83 -11.36 12.57
N LEU A 6 -14.08 -11.08 12.96
CA LEU A 6 -14.86 -10.00 12.35
C LEU A 6 -14.29 -8.60 12.64
N PRO A 7 -13.95 -8.21 13.89
CA PRO A 7 -13.28 -6.95 14.15
C PRO A 7 -11.92 -6.83 13.46
N LEU A 8 -11.12 -7.92 13.44
CA LEU A 8 -9.85 -7.96 12.72
C LEU A 8 -10.05 -7.71 11.23
N LEU A 9 -10.99 -8.41 10.59
CA LEU A 9 -11.28 -8.24 9.17
C LEU A 9 -11.76 -6.83 8.87
N LEU A 10 -12.65 -6.26 9.69
CA LEU A 10 -13.13 -4.88 9.54
C LEU A 10 -11.98 -3.88 9.65
N LEU A 11 -11.09 -4.05 10.62
CA LEU A 11 -9.89 -3.22 10.74
C LEU A 11 -9.03 -3.30 9.48
N CYS A 12 -8.73 -4.52 9.00
CA CYS A 12 -7.94 -4.73 7.79
C CYS A 12 -8.60 -4.13 6.54
N VAL A 13 -9.93 -4.23 6.40
CA VAL A 13 -10.68 -3.63 5.29
C VAL A 13 -10.61 -2.10 5.33
N ILE A 14 -10.79 -1.49 6.50
CA ILE A 14 -10.69 -0.04 6.66
C ILE A 14 -9.26 0.42 6.33
N GLN A 15 -8.25 -0.22 6.90
CA GLN A 15 -6.85 0.13 6.69
C GLN A 15 -6.44 0.00 5.20
N SER A 16 -6.78 -1.11 4.55
CA SER A 16 -6.44 -1.36 3.14
C SER A 16 -7.27 -0.50 2.19
N GLY A 17 -8.55 -0.26 2.52
CA GLY A 17 -9.50 0.47 1.69
C GLY A 17 -9.32 1.99 1.70
N THR A 18 -8.77 2.57 2.77
CA THR A 18 -8.58 4.03 2.86
C THR A 18 -7.56 4.55 1.84
N PRO A 19 -7.77 5.77 1.29
CA PRO A 19 -6.82 6.40 0.39
C PRO A 19 -5.40 6.41 0.94
N GLY A 20 -4.42 6.08 0.10
CA GLY A 20 -3.02 6.07 0.46
C GLY A 20 -2.16 5.77 -0.76
N PRO A 21 -0.80 5.73 -0.62
CA PRO A 21 0.11 5.63 -1.75
C PRO A 21 -0.23 4.47 -2.71
N ASN A 22 -0.41 3.25 -2.20
CA ASN A 22 -0.76 2.09 -3.03
C ASN A 22 -2.04 2.32 -3.83
N ASN A 23 -3.09 2.81 -3.17
CA ASN A 23 -4.42 2.98 -3.77
C ASN A 23 -4.42 4.08 -4.85
N ILE A 24 -3.70 5.18 -4.62
CA ILE A 24 -3.48 6.25 -5.60
C ILE A 24 -2.74 5.70 -6.83
N MET A 25 -1.66 4.95 -6.61
CA MET A 25 -0.85 4.35 -7.68
C MET A 25 -1.63 3.30 -8.48
N LEU A 26 -2.43 2.45 -7.83
CA LEU A 26 -3.29 1.47 -8.49
C LEU A 26 -4.36 2.13 -9.36
N THR A 27 -4.99 3.20 -8.85
CA THR A 27 -5.96 3.99 -9.63
C THR A 27 -5.31 4.62 -10.85
N ALA A 28 -4.14 5.24 -10.69
CA ALA A 28 -3.40 5.82 -11.80
C ALA A 28 -2.94 4.76 -12.81
N SER A 29 -2.48 3.60 -12.33
CA SER A 29 -2.06 2.48 -13.17
C SER A 29 -3.23 1.88 -13.94
N GLY A 30 -4.35 1.62 -13.28
CA GLY A 30 -5.58 1.12 -13.91
C GLY A 30 -6.09 2.04 -15.01
N LYS A 31 -6.12 3.36 -14.75
CA LYS A 31 -6.52 4.37 -15.72
C LYS A 31 -5.55 4.46 -16.91
N ASN A 32 -4.24 4.47 -16.68
CA ASN A 32 -3.25 4.74 -17.72
C ASN A 32 -2.88 3.49 -18.55
N PHE A 33 -2.92 2.29 -17.95
CA PHE A 33 -2.45 1.04 -18.56
C PHE A 33 -3.53 -0.04 -18.71
N GLY A 34 -4.66 0.15 -18.05
CA GLY A 34 -5.74 -0.85 -18.00
C GLY A 34 -5.49 -1.96 -16.98
N TYR A 35 -6.50 -2.81 -16.83
CA TYR A 35 -6.55 -3.81 -15.76
C TYR A 35 -5.41 -4.84 -15.89
N LEU A 36 -5.29 -5.49 -17.05
CA LEU A 36 -4.34 -6.59 -17.25
C LEU A 36 -2.87 -6.18 -17.05
N LYS A 37 -2.51 -4.99 -17.53
CA LYS A 37 -1.14 -4.49 -17.34
C LYS A 37 -0.86 -4.04 -15.89
N THR A 38 -1.91 -3.85 -15.08
CA THR A 38 -1.80 -3.50 -13.66
C THR A 38 -1.73 -4.75 -12.76
N VAL A 39 -2.07 -5.96 -13.24
CA VAL A 39 -2.03 -7.19 -12.44
C VAL A 39 -0.68 -7.44 -11.75
N PRO A 40 0.50 -7.27 -12.39
CA PRO A 40 1.77 -7.42 -11.68
C PRO A 40 1.93 -6.45 -10.51
N HIS A 41 1.50 -5.20 -10.65
CA HIS A 41 1.48 -4.21 -9.57
C HIS A 41 0.56 -4.65 -8.43
N MET A 42 -0.69 -5.08 -8.73
CA MET A 42 -1.64 -5.59 -7.75
C MET A 42 -1.07 -6.76 -6.94
N ALA A 43 -0.52 -7.76 -7.65
CA ALA A 43 0.11 -8.92 -7.03
C ALA A 43 1.29 -8.53 -6.13
N GLY A 44 2.10 -7.57 -6.57
CA GLY A 44 3.23 -7.06 -5.80
C GLY A 44 2.78 -6.34 -4.52
N VAL A 45 1.70 -5.57 -4.54
CA VAL A 45 1.14 -4.95 -3.34
C VAL A 45 0.69 -6.02 -2.34
N VAL A 46 -0.10 -7.02 -2.78
CA VAL A 46 -0.62 -8.07 -1.90
C VAL A 46 0.51 -8.92 -1.32
N ILE A 47 1.35 -9.51 -2.18
CA ILE A 47 2.41 -10.43 -1.75
C ILE A 47 3.50 -9.69 -0.97
N GLY A 48 3.87 -8.48 -1.42
CA GLY A 48 4.84 -7.64 -0.70
C GLY A 48 4.37 -7.28 0.70
N PHE A 49 3.09 -6.94 0.87
CA PHE A 49 2.54 -6.63 2.20
C PHE A 49 2.47 -7.87 3.10
N LEU A 50 2.06 -9.03 2.57
CA LEU A 50 2.07 -10.27 3.34
C LEU A 50 3.49 -10.68 3.76
N SER A 51 4.48 -10.51 2.88
CA SER A 51 5.89 -10.74 3.22
C SER A 51 6.39 -9.78 4.29
N LEU A 52 5.99 -8.50 4.24
CA LEU A 52 6.28 -7.52 5.29
C LEU A 52 5.72 -7.97 6.65
N LEU A 53 4.45 -8.41 6.69
CA LEU A 53 3.83 -8.94 7.92
C LEU A 53 4.66 -10.10 8.52
N ILE A 54 5.07 -11.04 7.69
CA ILE A 54 5.89 -12.19 8.13
C ILE A 54 7.23 -11.70 8.67
N VAL A 55 7.93 -10.84 7.95
CA VAL A 55 9.24 -10.32 8.37
C VAL A 55 9.14 -9.52 9.68
N LEU A 56 8.10 -8.69 9.83
CA LEU A 56 7.86 -7.97 11.09
C LEU A 56 7.58 -8.91 12.25
N SER A 57 6.80 -9.97 12.02
CA SER A 57 6.47 -10.97 13.05
C SER A 57 7.68 -11.80 13.49
N LEU A 58 8.69 -11.96 12.63
CA LEU A 58 9.96 -12.65 12.93
C LEU A 58 10.95 -11.80 13.72
N GLY A 59 10.57 -10.60 14.16
CA GLY A 59 11.36 -9.78 15.07
C GLY A 59 11.89 -8.47 14.51
N LEU A 60 11.58 -8.09 13.25
CA LEU A 60 11.98 -6.80 12.69
C LEU A 60 11.41 -5.62 13.51
N ILE A 61 10.27 -5.81 14.19
CA ILE A 61 9.71 -4.83 15.13
C ILE A 61 10.73 -4.49 16.23
N SER A 62 11.38 -5.48 16.80
CA SER A 62 12.40 -5.28 17.84
C SER A 62 13.60 -4.48 17.31
N ILE A 63 13.99 -4.71 16.06
CA ILE A 63 15.05 -3.94 15.39
C ILE A 63 14.65 -2.48 15.26
N PHE A 64 13.42 -2.18 14.87
CA PHE A 64 12.93 -0.80 14.77
C PHE A 64 12.91 -0.07 16.12
N ILE A 65 12.54 -0.78 17.19
CA ILE A 65 12.55 -0.21 18.55
C ILE A 65 13.99 0.04 19.02
N THR A 66 14.91 -0.92 18.76
CA THR A 66 16.28 -0.85 19.24
C THR A 66 17.13 0.16 18.44
N TYR A 67 16.84 0.32 17.16
CA TYR A 67 17.61 1.18 16.24
C TYR A 67 16.69 2.17 15.50
N PRO A 68 16.26 3.28 16.16
CA PRO A 68 15.35 4.26 15.53
C PRO A 68 15.90 4.88 14.24
N LEU A 69 17.23 4.91 14.08
CA LEU A 69 17.89 5.38 12.86
C LEU A 69 17.42 4.58 11.62
N ILE A 70 17.14 3.29 11.77
CA ILE A 70 16.66 2.45 10.66
C ILE A 70 15.27 2.94 10.21
N GLN A 71 14.39 3.30 11.15
CA GLN A 71 13.08 3.86 10.81
C GLN A 71 13.24 5.17 10.01
N THR A 72 14.13 6.05 10.46
CA THR A 72 14.43 7.32 9.76
C THR A 72 14.93 7.09 8.34
N ILE A 73 15.87 6.14 8.16
CA ILE A 73 16.40 5.80 6.82
C ILE A 73 15.29 5.26 5.92
N LEU A 74 14.45 4.34 6.41
CA LEU A 74 13.33 3.79 5.65
C LEU A 74 12.29 4.85 5.31
N GLN A 75 12.00 5.77 6.24
CA GLN A 75 11.11 6.90 6.03
C GLN A 75 11.61 7.83 4.91
N ILE A 76 12.89 8.18 4.93
CA ILE A 76 13.51 9.00 3.89
C ILE A 76 13.50 8.27 2.54
N ALA A 77 13.91 6.99 2.52
CA ALA A 77 13.89 6.16 1.31
C ALA A 77 12.48 6.03 0.71
N GLY A 78 11.46 5.79 1.55
CA GLY A 78 10.06 5.74 1.15
C GLY A 78 9.57 7.06 0.58
N SER A 79 9.92 8.17 1.22
CA SER A 79 9.57 9.52 0.75
C SER A 79 10.17 9.81 -0.63
N ILE A 80 11.47 9.54 -0.82
CA ILE A 80 12.15 9.71 -2.11
C ILE A 80 11.50 8.83 -3.17
N TYR A 81 11.18 7.57 -2.84
CA TYR A 81 10.55 6.67 -3.79
C TYR A 81 9.13 7.11 -4.16
N LEU A 82 8.33 7.62 -3.23
CA LEU A 82 7.02 8.20 -3.52
C LEU A 82 7.09 9.43 -4.41
N LEU A 83 8.08 10.31 -4.21
CA LEU A 83 8.33 11.45 -5.10
C LEU A 83 8.71 10.99 -6.51
N TYR A 84 9.56 9.95 -6.61
CA TYR A 84 9.89 9.34 -7.91
C TYR A 84 8.65 8.75 -8.60
N LEU A 85 7.78 8.04 -7.87
CA LEU A 85 6.54 7.49 -8.41
C LEU A 85 5.55 8.59 -8.81
N SER A 86 5.46 9.67 -8.01
CA SER A 86 4.69 10.87 -8.35
C SER A 86 5.14 11.45 -9.70
N TYR A 87 6.44 11.61 -9.89
CA TYR A 87 7.01 12.06 -11.17
C TYR A 87 6.69 11.10 -12.33
N ARG A 88 6.79 9.78 -12.11
CA ARG A 88 6.41 8.77 -13.13
C ARG A 88 4.94 8.85 -13.52
N ILE A 89 4.03 9.03 -12.55
CA ILE A 89 2.59 9.18 -12.80
C ILE A 89 2.31 10.46 -13.57
N TYR A 90 2.90 11.58 -13.16
CA TYR A 90 2.75 12.84 -13.85
C TYR A 90 3.12 12.75 -15.34
N ASN A 91 4.21 12.05 -15.65
CA ASN A 91 4.71 11.87 -17.00
C ASN A 91 4.14 10.64 -17.74
N SER A 92 3.19 9.90 -17.13
CA SER A 92 2.65 8.69 -17.74
C SER A 92 1.63 8.94 -18.85
N TYR A 93 1.44 10.20 -19.27
CA TYR A 93 0.74 10.51 -20.50
C TYR A 93 1.61 10.07 -21.68
N SER A 94 1.19 9.00 -22.37
CA SER A 94 1.75 8.60 -23.66
C SER A 94 0.79 9.08 -24.76
N SER A 95 1.24 10.04 -25.57
CA SER A 95 0.83 10.04 -26.96
C SER A 95 1.32 8.72 -27.59
N GLU A 96 0.61 8.18 -28.58
CA GLU A 96 0.89 6.88 -29.21
C GLU A 96 2.35 6.66 -29.65
N ASN A 97 3.17 7.72 -29.67
CA ASN A 97 4.59 7.72 -30.04
C ASN A 97 5.60 7.73 -28.89
N ASN A 98 5.19 7.72 -27.62
CA ASN A 98 6.13 7.78 -26.50
C ASN A 98 6.06 6.50 -25.64
N SER A 99 6.86 5.49 -26.00
CA SER A 99 7.09 4.22 -25.31
C SER A 99 7.77 4.33 -23.94
N ARG A 100 7.77 5.52 -23.30
CA ARG A 100 8.55 5.78 -22.08
C ARG A 100 7.81 5.46 -20.76
N SER A 101 6.49 5.44 -20.75
CA SER A 101 5.77 5.11 -19.51
C SER A 101 5.48 3.61 -19.41
N LYS A 102 5.95 2.98 -18.34
CA LYS A 102 5.71 1.56 -18.05
C LYS A 102 4.89 1.45 -16.76
N PRO A 103 3.99 0.44 -16.67
CA PRO A 103 3.32 0.12 -15.40
C PRO A 103 4.35 -0.19 -14.30
N ILE A 104 3.94 -0.02 -13.06
CA ILE A 104 4.73 -0.44 -11.90
C ILE A 104 4.83 -1.97 -11.95
N THR A 105 6.04 -2.49 -11.77
CA THR A 105 6.30 -3.93 -11.80
C THR A 105 5.92 -4.60 -10.48
N PHE A 106 5.83 -5.93 -10.50
CA PHE A 106 5.66 -6.74 -9.29
C PHE A 106 6.74 -6.45 -8.24
N LEU A 107 8.01 -6.42 -8.65
CA LEU A 107 9.12 -6.22 -7.73
C LEU A 107 9.14 -4.81 -7.14
N GLU A 108 8.90 -3.77 -7.97
CA GLU A 108 8.81 -2.38 -7.51
C GLU A 108 7.72 -2.22 -6.44
N SER A 109 6.53 -2.79 -6.68
CA SER A 109 5.41 -2.69 -5.74
C SER A 109 5.59 -3.55 -4.49
N SER A 110 6.25 -4.71 -4.59
CA SER A 110 6.56 -5.56 -3.44
C SER A 110 7.59 -4.91 -2.52
N LEU A 111 8.69 -4.42 -3.07
CA LEU A 111 9.75 -3.76 -2.29
C LEU A 111 9.26 -2.45 -1.67
N PHE A 112 8.36 -1.75 -2.36
CA PHE A 112 7.76 -0.53 -1.82
C PHE A 112 7.05 -0.75 -0.49
N GLN A 113 6.46 -1.93 -0.22
CA GLN A 113 5.76 -2.18 1.03
C GLN A 113 6.66 -2.02 2.26
N TYR A 114 7.94 -2.33 2.15
CA TYR A 114 8.93 -2.22 3.24
C TYR A 114 9.30 -0.77 3.59
N VAL A 115 9.12 0.14 2.65
CA VAL A 115 9.39 1.59 2.83
C VAL A 115 8.09 2.42 2.82
N ASN A 116 6.92 1.77 2.71
CA ASN A 116 5.61 2.42 2.77
C ASN A 116 5.19 2.60 4.23
N PRO A 117 5.28 3.82 4.78
CA PRO A 117 5.03 4.03 6.21
C PRO A 117 3.61 3.64 6.61
N LYS A 118 2.61 3.88 5.77
CA LYS A 118 1.25 3.42 6.03
C LYS A 118 1.20 1.90 6.15
N GLY A 119 1.85 1.16 5.25
CA GLY A 119 1.90 -0.31 5.29
C GLY A 119 2.59 -0.83 6.55
N VAL A 120 3.75 -0.26 6.89
CA VAL A 120 4.50 -0.63 8.10
C VAL A 120 3.67 -0.38 9.36
N MET A 121 3.03 0.80 9.50
CA MET A 121 2.18 1.12 10.65
C MET A 121 0.96 0.21 10.75
N MET A 122 0.29 -0.08 9.64
CA MET A 122 -0.83 -1.03 9.60
C MET A 122 -0.40 -2.41 10.11
N ALA A 123 0.74 -2.92 9.64
CA ALA A 123 1.27 -4.21 10.03
C ALA A 123 1.62 -4.25 11.53
N ILE A 124 2.39 -3.28 12.03
CA ILE A 124 2.80 -3.19 13.44
C ILE A 124 1.57 -3.11 14.34
N THR A 125 0.64 -2.20 14.06
CA THR A 125 -0.57 -2.00 14.87
C THR A 125 -1.40 -3.28 14.93
N THR A 126 -1.63 -3.94 13.80
CA THR A 126 -2.46 -5.14 13.77
C THR A 126 -1.79 -6.32 14.47
N ILE A 127 -0.47 -6.53 14.26
CA ILE A 127 0.28 -7.56 14.97
C ILE A 127 0.21 -7.30 16.49
N SER A 128 0.47 -6.07 16.94
CA SER A 128 0.49 -5.73 18.37
C SER A 128 -0.85 -5.97 19.06
N ILE A 129 -1.97 -5.67 18.37
CA ILE A 129 -3.31 -5.84 18.97
C ILE A 129 -3.77 -7.30 18.93
N TYR A 130 -3.56 -7.98 17.81
CA TYR A 130 -4.20 -9.27 17.54
C TYR A 130 -3.31 -10.50 17.77
N THR A 131 -2.10 -10.32 18.31
CA THR A 131 -1.26 -11.42 18.78
C THR A 131 -1.10 -11.43 20.29
N ASP A 132 -1.80 -10.57 21.04
CA ASP A 132 -1.86 -10.62 22.49
C ASP A 132 -2.85 -11.71 22.95
N PHE A 133 -2.32 -12.88 23.33
CA PHE A 133 -3.12 -14.05 23.76
C PHE A 133 -3.95 -13.78 25.01
N LYS A 134 -3.55 -12.83 25.87
CA LYS A 134 -4.27 -12.52 27.10
C LYS A 134 -5.62 -11.85 26.84
N SER A 135 -5.75 -11.23 25.68
CA SER A 135 -6.96 -10.50 25.28
C SER A 135 -8.00 -11.37 24.58
N PHE A 136 -7.64 -12.62 24.17
CA PHE A 136 -8.52 -13.45 23.36
C PHE A 136 -8.46 -14.92 23.80
N GLU A 137 -9.50 -15.39 24.46
CA GLU A 137 -9.59 -16.73 25.07
C GLU A 137 -9.31 -17.92 24.12
N PHE A 138 -9.45 -17.71 22.81
CA PHE A 138 -9.32 -18.82 21.87
C PHE A 138 -8.07 -18.74 20.95
N ILE A 139 -7.22 -17.74 21.15
CA ILE A 139 -5.91 -17.67 20.53
C ILE A 139 -4.88 -18.14 21.56
N ASN A 140 -4.36 -19.36 21.37
CA ASN A 140 -3.44 -19.97 22.31
C ASN A 140 -1.98 -19.73 21.95
N THR A 141 -1.70 -19.33 20.72
CA THR A 141 -0.34 -19.14 20.22
C THR A 141 -0.21 -17.92 19.33
N PHE A 142 0.98 -17.32 19.31
CA PHE A 142 1.35 -16.25 18.39
C PHE A 142 1.10 -16.66 16.92
N ILE A 143 1.38 -17.93 16.58
CA ILE A 143 1.21 -18.46 15.22
C ILE A 143 -0.25 -18.42 14.80
N GLU A 144 -1.17 -18.82 15.69
CA GLU A 144 -2.62 -18.75 15.41
C GLU A 144 -3.09 -17.33 15.11
N GLY A 145 -2.69 -16.36 15.94
CA GLY A 145 -2.96 -14.95 15.71
C GLY A 145 -2.43 -14.46 14.35
N MET A 146 -1.19 -14.82 14.02
CA MET A 146 -0.58 -14.47 12.74
C MET A 146 -1.30 -15.09 11.54
N ILE A 147 -1.79 -16.33 11.64
CA ILE A 147 -2.58 -16.96 10.57
C ILE A 147 -3.85 -16.16 10.32
N PHE A 148 -4.59 -15.78 11.35
CA PHE A 148 -5.80 -14.96 11.21
C PHE A 148 -5.49 -13.59 10.59
N ILE A 149 -4.40 -12.94 11.02
CA ILE A 149 -3.95 -11.65 10.46
C ILE A 149 -3.62 -11.80 8.97
N LEU A 150 -2.86 -12.83 8.58
CA LEU A 150 -2.51 -13.09 7.17
C LEU A 150 -3.76 -13.34 6.31
N ILE A 151 -4.72 -14.12 6.80
CA ILE A 151 -5.99 -14.38 6.10
C ILE A 151 -6.78 -13.06 5.95
N ALA A 152 -6.96 -12.30 7.03
CA ALA A 152 -7.71 -11.06 7.00
C ALA A 152 -7.10 -10.02 6.05
N PHE A 153 -5.77 -9.84 6.08
CA PHE A 153 -5.10 -8.95 5.15
C PHE A 153 -5.07 -9.47 3.71
N THR A 154 -5.01 -10.78 3.49
CA THR A 154 -5.14 -11.34 2.14
C THR A 154 -6.49 -10.95 1.54
N ILE A 155 -7.58 -11.19 2.26
CA ILE A 155 -8.93 -10.85 1.81
C ILE A 155 -9.06 -9.34 1.55
N SER A 156 -8.68 -8.53 2.53
CA SER A 156 -8.86 -7.08 2.46
C SER A 156 -7.96 -6.41 1.41
N ASN A 157 -6.70 -6.83 1.28
CA ASN A 157 -5.80 -6.30 0.26
C ASN A 157 -6.21 -6.70 -1.15
N VAL A 158 -6.61 -7.97 -1.36
CA VAL A 158 -7.15 -8.41 -2.67
C VAL A 158 -8.36 -7.56 -3.03
N PHE A 159 -9.31 -7.38 -2.11
CA PHE A 159 -10.46 -6.51 -2.35
C PHE A 159 -10.06 -5.07 -2.67
N ALA A 160 -9.14 -4.49 -1.89
CA ALA A 160 -8.68 -3.12 -2.10
C ALA A 160 -7.99 -2.93 -3.46
N VAL A 161 -7.03 -3.80 -3.85
CA VAL A 161 -6.32 -3.66 -5.12
C VAL A 161 -7.26 -3.84 -6.33
N LEU A 162 -8.23 -4.75 -6.23
CA LEU A 162 -9.26 -4.93 -7.25
C LEU A 162 -10.12 -3.67 -7.38
N THR A 163 -10.60 -3.14 -6.26
CA THR A 163 -11.48 -1.96 -6.24
C THR A 163 -10.78 -0.73 -6.80
N TRP A 164 -9.60 -0.38 -6.28
CA TRP A 164 -8.89 0.83 -6.71
C TRP A 164 -8.40 0.76 -8.16
N THR A 165 -7.98 -0.41 -8.62
CA THR A 165 -7.65 -0.63 -10.04
C THR A 165 -8.90 -0.49 -10.91
N SER A 166 -10.03 -1.08 -10.51
CA SER A 166 -11.29 -0.99 -11.24
C SER A 166 -11.82 0.45 -11.32
N VAL A 167 -11.69 1.23 -10.23
CA VAL A 167 -11.98 2.67 -10.26
C VAL A 167 -11.13 3.38 -11.31
N GLY A 168 -9.83 3.10 -11.37
CA GLY A 168 -8.94 3.67 -12.38
C GLY A 168 -9.36 3.30 -13.80
N VAL A 169 -9.65 2.02 -14.04
CA VAL A 169 -10.12 1.54 -15.36
C VAL A 169 -11.46 2.17 -15.73
N PHE A 170 -12.39 2.28 -14.79
CA PHE A 170 -13.69 2.92 -15.01
C PHE A 170 -13.53 4.39 -15.41
N LEU A 171 -12.65 5.13 -14.76
CA LEU A 171 -12.35 6.52 -15.07
C LEU A 171 -11.82 6.71 -16.50
N ASN A 172 -11.21 5.68 -17.11
CA ASN A 172 -10.74 5.75 -18.49
C ASN A 172 -11.89 5.96 -19.50
N ASN A 173 -13.13 5.60 -19.16
CA ASN A 173 -14.29 5.85 -20.00
C ASN A 173 -14.63 7.34 -20.12
N PHE A 174 -14.30 8.13 -19.11
CA PHE A 174 -14.62 9.57 -19.01
C PHE A 174 -13.41 10.46 -19.33
N ILE A 175 -12.20 10.02 -18.98
CA ILE A 175 -10.96 10.78 -19.11
C ILE A 175 -10.25 10.36 -20.40
N LYS A 176 -10.69 10.92 -21.56
CA LYS A 176 -10.17 10.54 -22.89
C LYS A 176 -9.31 11.62 -23.55
N SER A 177 -9.59 12.91 -23.27
CA SER A 177 -8.82 13.98 -23.88
C SER A 177 -7.43 14.09 -23.27
N GLU A 178 -6.45 14.51 -24.09
CA GLU A 178 -5.07 14.72 -23.63
C GLU A 178 -4.99 15.62 -22.38
N ARG A 179 -5.75 16.72 -22.42
CA ARG A 179 -5.83 17.66 -21.30
C ARG A 179 -6.37 17.00 -20.04
N SER A 180 -7.46 16.21 -20.16
CA SER A 180 -8.06 15.52 -19.01
C SER A 180 -7.13 14.46 -18.43
N ILE A 181 -6.36 13.74 -19.26
CA ILE A 181 -5.38 12.76 -18.83
C ILE A 181 -4.24 13.45 -18.06
N LYS A 182 -3.69 14.53 -18.61
CA LYS A 182 -2.64 15.33 -17.92
C LYS A 182 -3.14 15.86 -16.58
N THR A 183 -4.37 16.40 -16.55
CA THR A 183 -4.97 16.91 -15.30
C THR A 183 -5.16 15.80 -14.28
N PHE A 184 -5.68 14.64 -14.68
CA PHE A 184 -5.84 13.48 -13.80
C PHE A 184 -4.49 12.98 -13.24
N ASN A 185 -3.49 12.80 -14.10
CA ASN A 185 -2.17 12.36 -13.67
C ASN A 185 -1.49 13.38 -12.75
N GLY A 186 -1.66 14.68 -13.05
CA GLY A 186 -1.21 15.77 -12.18
C GLY A 186 -1.87 15.73 -10.81
N PHE A 187 -3.19 15.50 -10.76
CA PHE A 187 -3.93 15.36 -9.51
C PHE A 187 -3.45 14.16 -8.69
N MET A 188 -3.27 12.98 -9.31
CA MET A 188 -2.75 11.78 -8.63
C MET A 188 -1.31 12.01 -8.12
N ALA A 189 -0.47 12.68 -8.90
CA ALA A 189 0.89 13.03 -8.49
C ALA A 189 0.89 13.99 -7.27
N ILE A 190 0.03 15.01 -7.28
CA ILE A 190 -0.14 15.93 -6.15
C ILE A 190 -0.59 15.17 -4.90
N LEU A 191 -1.55 14.25 -5.01
CA LEU A 191 -2.01 13.44 -3.88
C LEU A 191 -0.85 12.63 -3.25
N LEU A 192 0.06 12.07 -4.08
CA LEU A 192 1.24 11.38 -3.56
C LEU A 192 2.21 12.33 -2.86
N VAL A 193 2.45 13.53 -3.42
CA VAL A 193 3.29 14.55 -2.77
C VAL A 193 2.69 14.98 -1.44
N LEU A 194 1.39 15.23 -1.39
CA LEU A 194 0.69 15.57 -0.14
C LEU A 194 0.79 14.44 0.89
N THR A 195 0.72 13.19 0.44
CA THR A 195 0.94 12.03 1.31
C THR A 195 2.36 12.05 1.89
N VAL A 196 3.38 12.36 1.10
CA VAL A 196 4.77 12.47 1.58
C VAL A 196 4.88 13.59 2.62
N ILE A 197 4.29 14.76 2.37
CA ILE A 197 4.31 15.88 3.32
C ILE A 197 3.65 15.47 4.63
N TRP A 198 2.45 14.87 4.57
CA TRP A 198 1.70 14.47 5.76
C TRP A 198 2.44 13.43 6.59
N ILE A 199 2.97 12.38 5.95
CA ILE A 199 3.72 11.32 6.61
C ILE A 199 4.98 11.86 7.30
N ASN A 200 5.72 12.78 6.65
CA ASN A 200 6.91 13.38 7.27
C ASN A 200 6.53 14.34 8.40
N TYR A 201 5.45 15.10 8.27
CA TYR A 201 4.93 15.94 9.35
C TYR A 201 4.60 15.11 10.58
N GLU A 202 3.89 13.98 10.42
CA GLU A 202 3.54 13.09 11.51
C GLU A 202 4.78 12.42 12.14
N PHE A 203 5.76 12.02 11.31
CA PHE A 203 6.98 11.34 11.77
C PHE A 203 7.94 12.25 12.54
N TYR A 204 8.09 13.51 12.14
CA TYR A 204 9.01 14.48 12.79
C TYR A 204 8.29 15.44 13.75
N GLY A 205 6.97 15.49 13.76
CA GLY A 205 6.16 16.38 14.59
C GLY A 205 5.67 15.76 15.90
N SER A 206 5.83 14.45 16.06
CA SER A 206 5.57 13.67 17.29
C SER A 206 6.84 13.47 18.10
#